data_8e795e8237dc9aee4b4c5db883318159
#
_entry.id   8e795e8237dc9aee4b4c5db883318159
#
_cell.length_a   1.000
_cell.length_b   1.000
_cell.length_c   1.000
_cell.angle_alpha   90.00
_cell.angle_beta   90.00
_cell.angle_gamma   90.00
#
_symmetry.space_group_name_H-M   'P 1'
#
loop_
_entity.id
_entity.type
_entity.pdbx_description
1 polymer ?
#
loop_
_entity_poly.entity_id
_entity_poly.type
_entity_poly.pdbx_seq_one_letter_code
_entity_poly.pdbx_strand_id
1 'polypeptide(L)'
;KYGKSLSKVVENLKLAQAYAEDEKQQEVIGKLIEYYETGDLHTFDEYTIAWVENTAPMVDFVNGFTESYGDPLGMKASWESIVNFKDTEATKRTEKLSANAQWFEDNSPVAAEFKKENVKGITAKVIKAAILGGDLYPSTAIGINLPNSNWVRAEHGSKSVTIANLTHAYAESSNGNGMLDE
;
A
#
# COMPACT_ATOMS: atom_id res chain seq x y z
N LYS A 1 -1.81 -24.91 6.28
CA LYS A 1 -1.60 -24.34 7.62
C LYS A 1 -2.56 -23.17 7.88
N TYR A 2 -2.78 -22.28 6.94
CA TYR A 2 -3.59 -21.06 7.10
C TYR A 2 -5.03 -21.18 6.58
N GLY A 3 -5.43 -22.27 5.93
CA GLY A 3 -6.71 -22.42 5.22
C GLY A 3 -7.93 -21.98 6.03
N LYS A 4 -8.06 -22.40 7.30
CA LYS A 4 -9.18 -22.01 8.15
C LYS A 4 -9.25 -20.51 8.41
N SER A 5 -8.10 -19.82 8.54
CA SER A 5 -8.05 -18.37 8.73
C SER A 5 -8.35 -17.65 7.42
N LEU A 6 -7.77 -18.13 6.30
CA LEU A 6 -8.01 -17.55 4.98
C LEU A 6 -9.48 -17.70 4.54
N SER A 7 -10.14 -18.82 4.85
CA SER A 7 -11.59 -18.95 4.59
C SER A 7 -12.40 -17.85 5.26
N LYS A 8 -12.06 -17.47 6.50
CA LYS A 8 -12.72 -16.36 7.19
C LYS A 8 -12.40 -15.01 6.56
N VAL A 9 -11.18 -14.81 6.06
CA VAL A 9 -10.83 -13.61 5.31
C VAL A 9 -11.69 -13.51 4.06
N VAL A 10 -11.80 -14.60 3.27
CA VAL A 10 -12.62 -14.65 2.06
C VAL A 10 -14.10 -14.39 2.36
N GLU A 11 -14.66 -14.98 3.41
CA GLU A 11 -16.05 -14.72 3.83
C GLU A 11 -16.30 -13.24 4.08
N ASN A 12 -15.38 -12.56 4.81
CA ASN A 12 -15.49 -11.13 5.10
C ASN A 12 -15.22 -10.25 3.87
N LEU A 13 -14.30 -10.64 2.97
CA LEU A 13 -14.08 -9.95 1.71
C LEU A 13 -15.32 -9.99 0.80
N LYS A 14 -16.03 -11.13 0.74
CA LYS A 14 -17.30 -11.25 0.00
C LYS A 14 -18.38 -10.32 0.57
N LEU A 15 -18.42 -10.14 1.89
CA LEU A 15 -19.30 -9.15 2.50
C LEU A 15 -18.86 -7.71 2.16
N ALA A 16 -17.57 -7.42 2.27
CA ALA A 16 -17.03 -6.10 1.97
C ALA A 16 -17.24 -5.70 0.50
N GLN A 17 -17.17 -6.65 -0.42
CA GLN A 17 -17.38 -6.42 -1.85
C GLN A 17 -18.76 -5.81 -2.16
N ALA A 18 -19.79 -6.19 -1.37
CA ALA A 18 -21.12 -5.63 -1.51
C ALA A 18 -21.24 -4.15 -1.10
N TYR A 19 -20.24 -3.62 -0.38
CA TYR A 19 -20.16 -2.23 0.08
C TYR A 19 -19.07 -1.44 -0.65
N ALA A 20 -18.49 -1.98 -1.73
CA ALA A 20 -17.50 -1.28 -2.52
C ALA A 20 -18.07 0.05 -3.07
N GLU A 21 -17.24 1.09 -3.09
CA GLU A 21 -17.64 2.44 -3.50
C GLU A 21 -17.92 2.53 -5.01
N ASP A 22 -17.26 1.67 -5.79
CA ASP A 22 -17.42 1.61 -7.26
C ASP A 22 -17.10 0.20 -7.82
N GLU A 23 -17.34 0.02 -9.12
CA GLU A 23 -17.10 -1.24 -9.82
C GLU A 23 -15.62 -1.64 -9.82
N LYS A 24 -14.71 -0.67 -9.87
CA LYS A 24 -13.26 -0.96 -9.82
C LYS A 24 -12.85 -1.51 -8.45
N GLN A 25 -13.41 -0.96 -7.38
CA GLN A 25 -13.14 -1.50 -6.05
C GLN A 25 -13.75 -2.90 -5.89
N GLN A 26 -14.93 -3.16 -6.47
CA GLN A 26 -15.49 -4.51 -6.52
C GLN A 26 -14.58 -5.49 -7.24
N GLU A 27 -13.99 -5.08 -8.37
CA GLU A 27 -13.01 -5.88 -9.11
C GLU A 27 -11.77 -6.18 -8.28
N VAL A 28 -11.20 -5.17 -7.63
CA VAL A 28 -10.02 -5.32 -6.74
C VAL A 28 -10.29 -6.35 -5.66
N ILE A 29 -11.44 -6.26 -4.98
CA ILE A 29 -11.82 -7.20 -3.94
C ILE A 29 -12.05 -8.61 -4.53
N GLY A 30 -12.67 -8.69 -5.70
CA GLY A 30 -12.93 -9.96 -6.40
C GLY A 30 -11.63 -10.70 -6.74
N LYS A 31 -10.62 -10.01 -7.28
CA LYS A 31 -9.30 -10.60 -7.58
C LYS A 31 -8.56 -11.04 -6.31
N LEU A 32 -8.68 -10.29 -5.22
CA LEU A 32 -8.11 -10.70 -3.95
C LEU A 32 -8.79 -11.97 -3.38
N ILE A 33 -10.10 -12.09 -3.52
CA ILE A 33 -10.85 -13.30 -3.15
C ILE A 33 -10.35 -14.49 -3.96
N GLU A 34 -10.27 -14.35 -5.27
CA GLU A 34 -9.78 -15.39 -6.19
C GLU A 34 -8.37 -15.84 -5.83
N TYR A 35 -7.46 -14.90 -5.56
CA TYR A 35 -6.12 -15.22 -5.07
C TYR A 35 -6.14 -16.06 -3.80
N TYR A 36 -6.94 -15.71 -2.81
CA TYR A 36 -7.02 -16.48 -1.57
C TYR A 36 -7.66 -17.87 -1.75
N GLU A 37 -8.56 -18.03 -2.71
CA GLU A 37 -9.19 -19.31 -3.01
C GLU A 37 -8.29 -20.23 -3.83
N THR A 38 -7.47 -19.68 -4.73
CA THR A 38 -6.62 -20.44 -5.65
C THR A 38 -5.17 -20.57 -5.19
N GLY A 39 -4.64 -19.53 -4.54
CA GLY A 39 -3.22 -19.40 -4.22
C GLY A 39 -2.35 -19.07 -5.45
N ASP A 40 -2.96 -18.67 -6.56
CA ASP A 40 -2.25 -18.33 -7.79
C ASP A 40 -1.59 -16.95 -7.67
N LEU A 41 -0.25 -16.91 -7.84
CA LEU A 41 0.52 -15.67 -7.77
C LEU A 41 0.27 -14.75 -8.96
N HIS A 42 -0.15 -15.28 -10.09
CA HIS A 42 -0.54 -14.43 -11.22
C HIS A 42 -1.81 -13.64 -10.91
N THR A 43 -2.80 -14.28 -10.28
CA THR A 43 -4.00 -13.60 -9.76
C THR A 43 -3.65 -12.55 -8.72
N PHE A 44 -2.61 -12.80 -7.90
CA PHE A 44 -2.12 -11.78 -6.95
C PHE A 44 -1.52 -10.57 -7.67
N ASP A 45 -0.77 -10.77 -8.75
CA ASP A 45 -0.25 -9.68 -9.57
C ASP A 45 -1.40 -8.88 -10.22
N GLU A 46 -2.42 -9.55 -10.75
CA GLU A 46 -3.61 -8.89 -11.30
C GLU A 46 -4.38 -8.08 -10.24
N TYR A 47 -4.55 -8.63 -9.04
CA TYR A 47 -5.11 -7.89 -7.89
C TYR A 47 -4.28 -6.64 -7.62
N THR A 48 -2.98 -6.77 -7.57
CA THR A 48 -2.05 -5.69 -7.27
C THR A 48 -2.11 -4.59 -8.31
N ILE A 49 -2.17 -4.94 -9.61
CA ILE A 49 -2.33 -3.98 -10.71
C ILE A 49 -3.65 -3.22 -10.57
N ALA A 50 -4.75 -3.93 -10.43
CA ALA A 50 -6.08 -3.33 -10.27
C ALA A 50 -6.12 -2.40 -9.05
N TRP A 51 -5.48 -2.79 -7.94
CA TRP A 51 -5.38 -1.99 -6.73
C TRP A 51 -4.55 -0.71 -6.94
N VAL A 52 -3.40 -0.80 -7.61
CA VAL A 52 -2.54 0.37 -7.92
C VAL A 52 -3.29 1.38 -8.78
N GLU A 53 -3.99 0.92 -9.79
CA GLU A 53 -4.72 1.76 -10.75
C GLU A 53 -6.00 2.37 -10.13
N ASN A 54 -6.55 1.76 -9.10
CA ASN A 54 -7.73 2.30 -8.42
C ASN A 54 -7.35 3.32 -7.35
N THR A 55 -7.36 4.60 -7.71
CA THR A 55 -6.96 5.72 -6.84
C THR A 55 -8.13 6.52 -6.28
N ALA A 56 -9.36 6.23 -6.70
CA ALA A 56 -10.55 7.02 -6.34
C ALA A 56 -11.08 6.79 -4.92
N PRO A 57 -11.17 5.56 -4.39
CA PRO A 57 -11.88 5.27 -3.16
C PRO A 57 -11.46 6.10 -1.95
N MET A 58 -12.44 6.45 -1.12
CA MET A 58 -12.20 7.07 0.18
C MET A 58 -11.70 6.07 1.21
N VAL A 59 -12.27 4.86 1.20
CA VAL A 59 -11.80 3.72 2.00
C VAL A 59 -10.96 2.83 1.11
N ASP A 60 -9.73 2.57 1.50
CA ASP A 60 -8.82 1.69 0.78
C ASP A 60 -8.22 0.67 1.76
N PHE A 61 -7.58 -0.35 1.23
CA PHE A 61 -7.01 -1.40 2.05
C PHE A 61 -5.76 -2.01 1.39
N VAL A 62 -4.90 -2.58 2.24
CA VAL A 62 -3.87 -3.54 1.85
C VAL A 62 -4.19 -4.83 2.58
N ASN A 63 -4.09 -5.96 1.89
CA ASN A 63 -4.38 -7.26 2.48
C ASN A 63 -3.65 -8.35 1.70
N GLY A 64 -2.76 -9.07 2.34
CA GLY A 64 -2.04 -10.14 1.68
C GLY A 64 -0.76 -10.59 2.37
N PHE A 65 -0.07 -11.52 1.72
CA PHE A 65 1.30 -11.91 2.06
C PHE A 65 2.25 -11.00 1.26
N THR A 66 2.62 -9.87 1.85
CA THR A 66 3.22 -8.76 1.10
C THR A 66 4.68 -8.54 1.47
N GLU A 67 5.01 -8.51 2.75
CA GLU A 67 6.35 -8.17 3.22
C GLU A 67 7.14 -9.39 3.69
N SER A 68 8.45 -9.32 3.56
CA SER A 68 9.35 -10.44 3.89
C SER A 68 10.27 -10.16 5.09
N TYR A 69 10.04 -9.09 5.85
CA TYR A 69 10.87 -8.75 7.01
C TYR A 69 10.94 -9.87 8.07
N GLY A 70 9.84 -10.58 8.29
CA GLY A 70 9.75 -11.75 9.17
C GLY A 70 10.00 -13.10 8.48
N ASP A 71 10.44 -13.10 7.23
CA ASP A 71 10.68 -14.28 6.42
C ASP A 71 12.06 -14.25 5.75
N PRO A 72 13.14 -14.46 6.51
CA PRO A 72 14.52 -14.29 6.03
C PRO A 72 14.90 -15.28 4.90
N LEU A 73 14.14 -16.35 4.72
CA LEU A 73 14.35 -17.31 3.63
C LEU A 73 13.52 -16.98 2.37
N GLY A 74 12.66 -15.96 2.43
CA GLY A 74 11.81 -15.56 1.30
C GLY A 74 10.81 -16.62 0.85
N MET A 75 10.34 -17.46 1.80
CA MET A 75 9.55 -18.66 1.48
C MET A 75 8.07 -18.37 1.23
N LYS A 76 7.49 -17.35 1.88
CA LYS A 76 6.04 -17.10 1.82
C LYS A 76 5.61 -15.67 2.07
N ALA A 77 6.47 -14.79 2.51
CA ALA A 77 6.16 -13.49 3.07
C ALA A 77 5.33 -13.53 4.38
N SER A 78 5.16 -12.39 5.03
CA SER A 78 4.28 -12.22 6.18
C SER A 78 2.92 -11.70 5.74
N TRP A 79 1.86 -12.19 6.39
CA TRP A 79 0.52 -11.69 6.13
C TRP A 79 0.27 -10.41 6.91
N GLU A 80 -0.24 -9.41 6.22
CA GLU A 80 -0.56 -8.12 6.79
C GLU A 80 -1.86 -7.56 6.23
N SER A 81 -2.47 -6.65 6.96
CA SER A 81 -3.65 -5.93 6.53
C SER A 81 -3.72 -4.54 7.16
N ILE A 82 -4.11 -3.59 6.35
CA ILE A 82 -4.49 -2.24 6.78
C ILE A 82 -5.78 -1.84 6.09
N VAL A 83 -6.73 -1.31 6.85
CA VAL A 83 -7.89 -0.58 6.32
C VAL A 83 -7.71 0.88 6.67
N ASN A 84 -7.90 1.76 5.71
CA ASN A 84 -7.58 3.17 5.85
C ASN A 84 -8.59 4.09 5.17
N PHE A 85 -8.59 5.35 5.62
CA PHE A 85 -9.33 6.45 5.00
C PHE A 85 -8.38 7.46 4.39
N LYS A 86 -8.70 7.95 3.19
CA LYS A 86 -7.98 9.03 2.55
C LYS A 86 -8.16 10.35 3.34
N ASP A 87 -7.07 10.99 3.73
CA ASP A 87 -7.08 12.38 4.17
C ASP A 87 -7.01 13.28 2.94
N THR A 88 -8.17 13.80 2.52
CA THR A 88 -8.30 14.54 1.27
C THR A 88 -7.52 15.85 1.28
N GLU A 89 -7.50 16.57 2.40
CA GLU A 89 -6.80 17.85 2.49
C GLU A 89 -5.28 17.67 2.52
N ALA A 90 -4.79 16.70 3.28
CA ALA A 90 -3.38 16.38 3.30
C ALA A 90 -2.93 15.80 1.95
N THR A 91 -3.74 14.96 1.31
CA THR A 91 -3.44 14.38 -0.01
C THR A 91 -3.30 15.44 -1.09
N LYS A 92 -4.13 16.48 -1.13
CA LYS A 92 -3.98 17.60 -2.08
C LYS A 92 -2.59 18.27 -2.01
N ARG A 93 -1.96 18.28 -0.84
CA ARG A 93 -0.60 18.83 -0.69
C ARG A 93 0.45 17.90 -1.32
N THR A 94 0.28 16.59 -1.18
CA THR A 94 1.22 15.59 -1.74
C THR A 94 1.03 15.37 -3.23
N GLU A 95 -0.14 15.69 -3.80
CA GLU A 95 -0.40 15.65 -5.25
C GLU A 95 0.58 16.56 -6.02
N LYS A 96 1.00 17.66 -5.42
CA LYS A 96 2.02 18.53 -6.02
C LYS A 96 3.38 17.83 -6.19
N LEU A 97 3.73 16.94 -5.26
CA LEU A 97 4.96 16.13 -5.36
C LEU A 97 4.83 15.11 -6.49
N SER A 98 3.70 14.41 -6.55
CA SER A 98 3.43 13.44 -7.62
C SER A 98 3.44 14.09 -9.01
N ALA A 99 2.84 15.27 -9.14
CA ALA A 99 2.82 16.01 -10.39
C ALA A 99 4.20 16.47 -10.86
N ASN A 100 5.17 16.58 -9.95
CA ASN A 100 6.55 16.96 -10.24
C ASN A 100 7.54 15.78 -10.16
N ALA A 101 7.06 14.54 -10.17
CA ALA A 101 7.91 13.36 -10.00
C ALA A 101 9.03 13.28 -11.06
N GLN A 102 8.75 13.62 -12.31
CA GLN A 102 9.76 13.65 -13.38
C GLN A 102 10.84 14.71 -13.10
N TRP A 103 10.43 15.90 -12.62
CA TRP A 103 11.40 16.93 -12.27
C TRP A 103 12.38 16.46 -11.16
N PHE A 104 11.85 15.75 -10.14
CA PHE A 104 12.70 15.18 -9.10
C PHE A 104 13.65 14.11 -9.63
N GLU A 105 13.20 13.25 -10.54
CA GLU A 105 14.04 12.25 -11.19
C GLU A 105 15.18 12.92 -11.98
N ASP A 106 14.82 13.90 -12.82
CA ASP A 106 15.77 14.60 -13.69
C ASP A 106 16.84 15.38 -12.89
N ASN A 107 16.45 15.92 -11.74
CA ASN A 107 17.34 16.71 -10.88
C ASN A 107 17.94 15.92 -9.70
N SER A 108 17.70 14.60 -9.63
CA SER A 108 18.29 13.75 -8.60
C SER A 108 19.82 13.64 -8.79
N PRO A 109 20.61 13.43 -7.72
CA PRO A 109 22.05 13.23 -7.80
C PRO A 109 22.46 11.84 -8.30
N VAL A 110 21.60 11.19 -9.08
CA VAL A 110 21.81 9.87 -9.67
C VAL A 110 22.45 10.05 -11.05
N ALA A 111 23.40 9.17 -11.42
CA ALA A 111 24.04 9.20 -12.74
C ALA A 111 23.01 8.98 -13.86
N ALA A 112 23.22 9.64 -15.00
CA ALA A 112 22.22 9.74 -16.07
C ALA A 112 21.76 8.38 -16.59
N GLU A 113 22.65 7.39 -16.64
CA GLU A 113 22.33 6.02 -17.08
C GLU A 113 21.34 5.27 -16.16
N PHE A 114 21.12 5.73 -14.94
CA PHE A 114 20.19 5.16 -13.98
C PHE A 114 18.90 5.96 -13.84
N LYS A 115 18.79 7.11 -14.51
CA LYS A 115 17.57 7.93 -14.48
C LYS A 115 16.50 7.34 -15.39
N LYS A 116 15.25 7.45 -14.94
CA LYS A 116 14.09 7.03 -15.72
C LYS A 116 13.70 8.12 -16.71
N GLU A 117 13.61 7.78 -17.99
CA GLU A 117 13.12 8.72 -19.00
C GLU A 117 11.67 9.14 -18.79
N ASN A 118 10.86 8.24 -18.25
CA ASN A 118 9.46 8.46 -17.92
C ASN A 118 9.16 7.92 -16.53
N VAL A 119 8.92 8.80 -15.57
CA VAL A 119 8.44 8.44 -14.25
C VAL A 119 6.95 8.17 -14.34
N LYS A 120 6.55 6.91 -14.27
CA LYS A 120 5.13 6.55 -14.20
C LYS A 120 4.59 6.74 -12.78
N GLY A 121 3.40 7.30 -12.75
CA GLY A 121 2.51 7.60 -11.66
C GLY A 121 2.83 7.06 -10.27
N ILE A 122 3.59 7.82 -9.51
CA ILE A 122 3.64 7.65 -8.07
C ILE A 122 2.44 8.40 -7.50
N THR A 123 1.46 7.68 -6.96
CA THR A 123 0.40 8.33 -6.19
C THR A 123 0.87 8.51 -4.76
N ALA A 124 1.14 9.73 -4.37
CA ALA A 124 1.39 10.06 -2.97
C ALA A 124 0.07 10.43 -2.28
N LYS A 125 -0.36 9.62 -1.33
CA LYS A 125 -1.57 9.83 -0.54
C LYS A 125 -1.23 9.97 0.93
N VAL A 126 -2.03 10.75 1.64
CA VAL A 126 -2.05 10.76 3.09
C VAL A 126 -3.31 10.05 3.55
N ILE A 127 -3.15 9.09 4.43
CA ILE A 127 -4.23 8.25 4.93
C ILE A 127 -4.25 8.24 6.46
N LYS A 128 -5.38 7.82 7.01
CA LYS A 128 -5.53 7.47 8.42
C LYS A 128 -5.87 5.99 8.52
N ALA A 129 -5.03 5.22 9.20
CA ALA A 129 -5.30 3.82 9.48
C ALA A 129 -6.49 3.71 10.43
N ALA A 130 -7.46 2.88 10.06
CA ALA A 130 -8.61 2.51 10.88
C ALA A 130 -8.39 1.19 11.60
N ILE A 131 -7.84 0.20 10.88
CA ILE A 131 -7.61 -1.16 11.39
C ILE A 131 -6.26 -1.64 10.87
N LEU A 132 -5.50 -2.27 11.75
CA LEU A 132 -4.24 -2.93 11.45
C LEU A 132 -4.35 -4.41 11.80
N GLY A 133 -3.74 -5.28 11.01
CA GLY A 133 -3.75 -6.71 11.23
C GLY A 133 -2.48 -7.40 10.75
N GLY A 134 -2.25 -8.62 11.23
CA GLY A 134 -1.04 -9.37 10.92
C GLY A 134 0.23 -8.66 11.39
N ASP A 135 1.24 -8.61 10.56
CA ASP A 135 2.54 -8.00 10.89
C ASP A 135 2.50 -6.48 11.07
N LEU A 136 1.41 -5.82 10.66
CA LEU A 136 1.22 -4.39 10.93
C LEU A 136 0.69 -4.09 12.35
N TYR A 137 0.51 -5.10 13.20
CA TYR A 137 0.07 -4.93 14.58
C TYR A 137 1.02 -5.69 15.54
N PRO A 138 1.40 -5.13 16.69
CA PRO A 138 1.00 -3.83 17.28
C PRO A 138 1.83 -2.63 16.81
N SER A 139 2.91 -2.88 16.09
CA SER A 139 3.82 -1.85 15.59
C SER A 139 3.79 -1.82 14.07
N THR A 140 3.62 -0.66 13.49
CA THR A 140 3.56 -0.50 12.04
C THR A 140 4.44 0.62 11.54
N ALA A 141 4.69 0.62 10.22
CA ALA A 141 5.37 1.69 9.53
C ALA A 141 4.55 2.99 9.55
N ILE A 142 5.23 4.13 9.46
CA ILE A 142 4.59 5.45 9.29
C ILE A 142 4.16 5.72 7.85
N GLY A 143 4.56 4.86 6.94
CA GLY A 143 4.19 4.91 5.53
C GLY A 143 4.50 3.60 4.83
N ILE A 144 3.84 3.37 3.71
CA ILE A 144 4.02 2.20 2.86
C ILE A 144 4.19 2.64 1.40
N ASN A 145 4.93 1.84 0.63
CA ASN A 145 5.10 2.03 -0.81
C ASN A 145 5.00 0.66 -1.49
N LEU A 146 3.87 0.38 -2.09
CA LEU A 146 3.53 -0.89 -2.70
C LEU A 146 3.13 -0.73 -4.17
N PRO A 147 3.31 -1.76 -5.00
CA PRO A 147 3.74 -3.12 -4.69
C PRO A 147 5.26 -3.27 -4.57
N ASN A 148 5.71 -4.44 -4.07
CA ASN A 148 7.12 -4.82 -4.06
C ASN A 148 7.60 -5.39 -5.40
N SER A 149 6.68 -5.80 -6.27
CA SER A 149 6.98 -6.33 -7.59
C SER A 149 7.56 -5.26 -8.52
N ASN A 150 8.83 -5.43 -8.94
CA ASN A 150 9.52 -4.45 -9.77
C ASN A 150 8.87 -4.24 -11.15
N TRP A 151 8.37 -5.30 -11.78
CA TRP A 151 7.75 -5.18 -13.09
C TRP A 151 6.40 -4.45 -13.00
N VAL A 152 5.58 -4.73 -11.98
CA VAL A 152 4.33 -4.00 -11.76
C VAL A 152 4.59 -2.52 -11.52
N ARG A 153 5.62 -2.19 -10.71
CA ARG A 153 6.02 -0.80 -10.48
C ARG A 153 6.48 -0.09 -11.76
N ALA A 154 7.19 -0.81 -12.61
CA ALA A 154 7.71 -0.25 -13.86
C ALA A 154 6.60 0.01 -14.89
N GLU A 155 5.61 -0.86 -14.96
CA GLU A 155 4.57 -0.82 -16.00
C GLU A 155 3.28 -0.14 -15.54
N HIS A 156 2.90 -0.28 -14.27
CA HIS A 156 1.64 0.20 -13.71
C HIS A 156 1.80 1.27 -12.62
N GLY A 157 3.00 1.45 -12.08
CA GLY A 157 3.29 2.42 -11.03
C GLY A 157 3.18 1.85 -9.61
N SER A 158 3.03 2.74 -8.63
CA SER A 158 2.96 2.36 -7.22
C SER A 158 2.07 3.32 -6.42
N LYS A 159 1.54 2.82 -5.30
CA LYS A 159 0.91 3.66 -4.28
C LYS A 159 1.90 3.91 -3.16
N SER A 160 2.21 5.18 -2.93
CA SER A 160 2.98 5.68 -1.79
C SER A 160 2.02 6.35 -0.83
N VAL A 161 1.96 5.91 0.41
CA VAL A 161 1.05 6.47 1.41
C VAL A 161 1.79 6.81 2.70
N THR A 162 1.44 7.95 3.28
CA THR A 162 1.86 8.34 4.63
C THR A 162 0.69 8.11 5.58
N ILE A 163 0.93 7.43 6.69
CA ILE A 163 -0.10 7.08 7.67
C ILE A 163 -0.09 8.16 8.78
N ALA A 164 -0.88 9.21 8.58
CA ALA A 164 -0.82 10.44 9.37
C ALA A 164 -1.08 10.24 10.86
N ASN A 165 -2.09 9.44 11.22
CA ASN A 165 -2.41 9.20 12.63
C ASN A 165 -1.33 8.39 13.36
N LEU A 166 -0.59 7.54 12.68
CA LEU A 166 0.54 6.82 13.28
C LEU A 166 1.76 7.71 13.40
N THR A 167 2.06 8.50 12.36
CA THR A 167 3.12 9.51 12.42
C THR A 167 2.91 10.45 13.61
N HIS A 168 1.68 10.90 13.81
CA HIS A 168 1.32 11.77 14.95
C HIS A 168 1.50 11.03 16.28
N ALA A 169 0.98 9.80 16.41
CA ALA A 169 1.12 9.01 17.63
C ALA A 169 2.57 8.74 18.03
N TYR A 170 3.43 8.45 17.05
CA TYR A 170 4.87 8.28 17.30
C TYR A 170 5.55 9.58 17.70
N ALA A 171 5.18 10.70 17.09
CA ALA A 171 5.71 12.01 17.48
C ALA A 171 5.31 12.40 18.90
N GLU A 172 4.08 12.11 19.32
CA GLU A 172 3.62 12.37 20.69
C GLU A 172 4.28 11.44 21.72
N SER A 173 4.59 10.20 21.33
CA SER A 173 5.23 9.23 22.24
C SER A 173 6.74 9.44 22.39
N SER A 174 7.39 10.10 21.46
CA SER A 174 8.79 10.47 21.55
C SER A 174 8.94 11.76 22.34
N ASN A 175 9.47 11.67 23.56
CA ASN A 175 9.85 12.82 24.38
C ASN A 175 11.05 13.56 23.75
N GLY A 176 10.77 14.40 22.76
CA GLY A 176 11.79 15.11 22.02
C GLY A 176 12.34 14.29 20.85
N ASN A 177 12.56 14.95 19.77
CA ASN A 177 13.21 14.41 18.58
C ASN A 177 14.72 14.70 18.73
N GLY A 178 15.43 13.82 19.38
CA GLY A 178 16.86 13.97 19.68
C GLY A 178 17.79 14.32 18.52
N MET A 179 17.28 14.51 17.32
CA MET A 179 17.99 15.04 16.16
C MET A 179 17.66 16.50 15.81
N LEU A 180 16.60 17.07 16.39
CA LEU A 180 16.11 18.41 16.07
C LEU A 180 15.99 19.34 17.29
N ASP A 181 16.41 18.89 18.47
CA ASP A 181 16.36 19.68 19.71
C ASP A 181 17.63 20.55 19.92
N GLU A 182 18.40 20.82 18.86
CA GLU A 182 19.50 21.79 18.84
C GLU A 182 19.22 22.97 17.92
#